data_619ff7e2cece47c4569a1eb21887dc3f
#
_entry.id   619ff7e2cece47c4569a1eb21887dc3f
#
_cell.length_a   1.000
_cell.length_b   1.000
_cell.length_c   1.000
_cell.angle_alpha   90.00
_cell.angle_beta   90.00
_cell.angle_gamma   90.00
#
_symmetry.space_group_name_H-M   'P 1'
#
loop_
_entity.id
_entity.type
_entity.pdbx_description
1 polymer ?
#
loop_
_entity_poly.entity_id
_entity_poly.type
_entity_poly.pdbx_seq_one_letter_code
_entity_poly.pdbx_strand_id
1 'polypeptide(L)'
;MEGELTFRPATKADASALAVLVDIAGEGLPAHLWSTLKVPGQSILEVGRERAAREEGGFSYRNAIVAEIGGEIAACLVGYRLDDPYDLGNLAEIPELVRPLVFLEGKAPGSWYVNVLATFPEFRRQGIG
;
A
#
# COMPACT_ATOMS: atom_id res chain seq x y z
N MET A 1 23.56 -8.36 -10.20
CA MET A 1 22.54 -7.30 -10.28
C MET A 1 23.23 -6.01 -10.71
N GLU A 2 22.69 -5.37 -11.70
CA GLU A 2 23.22 -4.10 -12.18
C GLU A 2 22.43 -2.95 -11.56
N GLY A 3 23.13 -1.89 -11.22
CA GLY A 3 22.55 -0.71 -10.61
C GLY A 3 22.67 -0.71 -9.09
N GLU A 4 22.68 0.48 -8.55
CA GLU A 4 22.78 0.72 -7.13
C GLU A 4 21.41 0.69 -6.48
N LEU A 5 21.31 0.07 -5.32
CA LEU A 5 20.10 0.07 -4.51
C LEU A 5 19.98 1.38 -3.76
N THR A 6 18.92 2.12 -3.99
CA THR A 6 18.64 3.38 -3.29
C THR A 6 17.21 3.38 -2.75
N PHE A 7 16.96 4.18 -1.74
CA PHE A 7 15.63 4.35 -1.13
C PHE A 7 15.24 5.81 -1.18
N ARG A 8 13.97 6.08 -1.44
CA ARG A 8 13.42 7.43 -1.43
C ARG A 8 11.94 7.44 -1.06
N PRO A 9 11.42 8.58 -0.58
CA PRO A 9 9.97 8.72 -0.45
C PRO A 9 9.29 8.55 -1.81
N ALA A 10 8.12 7.94 -1.81
CA ALA A 10 7.32 7.83 -3.04
C ALA A 10 6.72 9.18 -3.42
N THR A 11 6.42 9.32 -4.70
CA THR A 11 5.71 10.48 -5.25
C THR A 11 4.43 10.01 -5.95
N LYS A 12 3.57 10.93 -6.35
CA LYS A 12 2.37 10.59 -7.13
C LYS A 12 2.70 9.81 -8.40
N ALA A 13 3.84 10.09 -9.00
CA ALA A 13 4.26 9.39 -10.22
C ALA A 13 4.49 7.89 -9.99
N ASP A 14 4.67 7.48 -8.74
CA ASP A 14 4.87 6.08 -8.37
C ASP A 14 3.57 5.32 -8.13
N ALA A 15 2.42 5.99 -8.24
CA ALA A 15 1.13 5.41 -7.85
C ALA A 15 0.80 4.10 -8.55
N SER A 16 1.11 3.97 -9.83
CA SER A 16 0.86 2.72 -10.57
C SER A 16 1.69 1.56 -10.05
N ALA A 17 2.98 1.80 -9.78
CA ALA A 17 3.85 0.77 -9.23
C ALA A 17 3.42 0.38 -7.81
N LEU A 18 3.01 1.35 -6.99
CA LEU A 18 2.50 1.09 -5.64
C LEU A 18 1.25 0.22 -5.68
N ALA A 19 0.32 0.48 -6.61
CA ALA A 19 -0.89 -0.32 -6.73
C ALA A 19 -0.57 -1.79 -7.02
N VAL A 20 0.35 -2.06 -7.93
CA VAL A 20 0.75 -3.43 -8.26
C VAL A 20 1.42 -4.10 -7.06
N LEU A 21 2.36 -3.42 -6.41
CA LEU A 21 3.09 -3.96 -5.27
C LEU A 21 2.16 -4.27 -4.08
N VAL A 22 1.22 -3.38 -3.80
CA VAL A 22 0.26 -3.57 -2.72
C VAL A 22 -0.63 -4.78 -2.99
N ASP A 23 -1.07 -4.96 -4.24
CA ASP A 23 -1.88 -6.12 -4.60
C ASP A 23 -1.09 -7.43 -4.48
N ILE A 24 0.17 -7.43 -4.87
CA ILE A 24 1.05 -8.58 -4.69
C ILE A 24 1.17 -8.95 -3.21
N ALA A 25 1.43 -7.97 -2.35
CA ALA A 25 1.57 -8.20 -0.91
C ALA A 25 0.29 -8.72 -0.28
N GLY A 26 -0.85 -8.24 -0.76
CA GLY A 26 -2.18 -8.63 -0.26
C GLY A 26 -2.76 -9.88 -0.92
N GLU A 27 -1.99 -10.54 -1.78
CA GLU A 27 -2.41 -11.79 -2.45
C GLU A 27 -3.75 -11.67 -3.18
N GLY A 28 -3.99 -10.52 -3.83
CA GLY A 28 -5.21 -10.26 -4.59
C GLY A 28 -6.36 -9.66 -3.80
N LEU A 29 -6.28 -9.55 -2.47
CA LEU A 29 -7.31 -8.90 -1.68
C LEU A 29 -7.49 -7.43 -2.05
N PRO A 30 -6.41 -6.62 -2.22
CA PRO A 30 -6.58 -5.25 -2.68
C PRO A 30 -7.34 -5.15 -4.00
N ALA A 31 -7.00 -5.97 -5.00
CA ALA A 31 -7.70 -5.97 -6.28
C ALA A 31 -9.18 -6.32 -6.11
N HIS A 32 -9.51 -7.27 -5.23
CA HIS A 32 -10.89 -7.62 -4.92
C HIS A 32 -11.66 -6.43 -4.34
N LEU A 33 -11.06 -5.71 -3.39
CA LEU A 33 -11.68 -4.53 -2.79
C LEU A 33 -11.84 -3.41 -3.83
N TRP A 34 -10.84 -3.19 -4.67
CA TRP A 34 -10.92 -2.17 -5.72
C TRP A 34 -12.00 -2.50 -6.76
N SER A 35 -12.25 -3.79 -7.01
CA SER A 35 -13.30 -4.19 -7.94
C SER A 35 -14.69 -3.72 -7.51
N THR A 36 -14.90 -3.52 -6.21
CA THR A 36 -16.17 -3.01 -5.68
C THR A 36 -16.31 -1.50 -5.83
N LEU A 37 -15.21 -0.80 -6.11
CA LEU A 37 -15.16 0.67 -6.21
C LEU A 37 -15.09 1.17 -7.65
N LYS A 38 -14.81 0.29 -8.60
CA LYS A 38 -14.62 0.72 -9.99
C LYS A 38 -15.93 1.15 -10.63
N VAL A 39 -15.83 2.14 -11.51
CA VAL A 39 -16.94 2.58 -12.35
C VAL A 39 -16.84 1.92 -13.73
N PRO A 40 -17.95 1.90 -14.52
CA PRO A 40 -17.91 1.32 -15.87
C PRO A 40 -16.79 1.91 -16.72
N GLY A 41 -16.06 1.04 -17.42
CA GLY A 41 -14.93 1.45 -18.26
C GLY A 41 -13.59 1.62 -17.54
N GLN A 42 -13.59 1.56 -16.21
CA GLN A 42 -12.38 1.67 -15.41
C GLN A 42 -11.80 0.28 -15.11
N SER A 43 -10.47 0.12 -15.18
CA SER A 43 -9.83 -1.11 -14.76
C SER A 43 -9.63 -1.14 -13.23
N ILE A 44 -9.45 -2.34 -12.69
CA ILE A 44 -9.20 -2.52 -11.25
C ILE A 44 -7.90 -1.80 -10.83
N LEU A 45 -6.84 -1.89 -11.65
CA LEU A 45 -5.58 -1.22 -11.34
C LEU A 45 -5.66 0.30 -11.42
N GLU A 46 -6.55 0.84 -12.26
CA GLU A 46 -6.81 2.28 -12.26
C GLU A 46 -7.37 2.76 -10.92
N VAL A 47 -8.26 1.97 -10.31
CA VAL A 47 -8.75 2.27 -8.96
C VAL A 47 -7.59 2.26 -7.96
N GLY A 48 -6.75 1.24 -8.00
CA GLY A 48 -5.57 1.14 -7.14
C GLY A 48 -4.64 2.33 -7.29
N ARG A 49 -4.39 2.76 -8.52
CA ARG A 49 -3.56 3.93 -8.81
C ARG A 49 -4.17 5.21 -8.23
N GLU A 50 -5.47 5.41 -8.41
CA GLU A 50 -6.15 6.57 -7.84
C GLU A 50 -6.05 6.61 -6.32
N ARG A 51 -6.18 5.45 -5.67
CA ARG A 51 -6.06 5.36 -4.22
C ARG A 51 -4.63 5.63 -3.75
N ALA A 52 -3.64 5.11 -4.46
CA ALA A 52 -2.23 5.38 -4.15
C ALA A 52 -1.87 6.85 -4.33
N ALA A 53 -2.52 7.55 -5.25
CA ALA A 53 -2.27 8.96 -5.55
C ALA A 53 -2.97 9.93 -4.58
N ARG A 54 -3.78 9.41 -3.63
CA ARG A 54 -4.49 10.26 -2.67
C ARG A 54 -3.51 10.96 -1.72
N GLU A 55 -3.93 12.12 -1.25
CA GLU A 55 -3.19 12.87 -0.23
C GLU A 55 -3.45 12.35 1.19
N GLU A 56 -4.51 11.56 1.36
CA GLU A 56 -4.98 11.06 2.65
C GLU A 56 -5.25 9.54 2.59
N GLY A 57 -5.43 8.95 3.77
CA GLY A 57 -5.67 7.53 3.91
C GLY A 57 -4.39 6.75 4.13
N GLY A 58 -4.52 5.52 4.67
CA GLY A 58 -3.37 4.67 4.94
C GLY A 58 -2.62 4.29 3.68
N PHE A 59 -3.35 3.85 2.65
CA PHE A 59 -2.74 3.62 1.33
C PHE A 59 -2.71 4.92 0.55
N SER A 60 -1.57 5.55 0.61
CA SER A 60 -1.24 6.78 -0.09
C SER A 60 0.27 6.80 -0.35
N TYR A 61 0.68 7.41 -1.48
CA TYR A 61 2.10 7.58 -1.77
C TYR A 61 2.82 8.34 -0.64
N ARG A 62 2.10 9.16 0.12
CA ARG A 62 2.68 9.93 1.23
C ARG A 62 3.16 9.06 2.37
N ASN A 63 2.65 7.85 2.48
CA ASN A 63 3.04 6.87 3.51
C ASN A 63 3.98 5.81 2.96
N ALA A 64 4.52 6.00 1.76
CA ALA A 64 5.32 4.99 1.09
C ALA A 64 6.75 5.43 0.89
N ILE A 65 7.65 4.46 1.03
CA ILE A 65 9.05 4.56 0.62
C ILE A 65 9.25 3.52 -0.47
N VAL A 66 9.94 3.89 -1.54
CA VAL A 66 10.27 2.96 -2.62
C VAL A 66 11.76 2.68 -2.65
N ALA A 67 12.10 1.46 -3.02
CA ALA A 67 13.47 1.06 -3.31
C ALA A 67 13.66 1.01 -4.82
N GLU A 68 14.74 1.59 -5.29
CA GLU A 68 15.09 1.62 -6.71
C GLU A 68 16.40 0.89 -6.97
N ILE A 69 16.46 0.21 -8.10
CA ILE A 69 17.67 -0.41 -8.61
C ILE A 69 17.83 0.05 -10.05
N GLY A 70 18.94 0.75 -10.33
CA GLY A 70 19.18 1.24 -11.68
C GLY A 70 18.08 2.15 -12.22
N GLY A 71 17.40 2.90 -11.36
CA GLY A 71 16.30 3.79 -11.74
C GLY A 71 14.94 3.13 -11.84
N GLU A 72 14.85 1.82 -11.63
CA GLU A 72 13.58 1.08 -11.63
C GLU A 72 13.09 0.83 -10.21
N ILE A 73 11.80 0.95 -9.99
CA ILE A 73 11.20 0.62 -8.69
C ILE A 73 11.23 -0.89 -8.52
N ALA A 74 11.88 -1.35 -7.45
CA ALA A 74 12.02 -2.77 -7.13
C ALA A 74 11.08 -3.21 -6.02
N ALA A 75 10.79 -2.32 -5.06
CA ALA A 75 10.05 -2.66 -3.84
C ALA A 75 9.44 -1.42 -3.23
N CYS A 76 8.51 -1.62 -2.29
CA CYS A 76 7.97 -0.54 -1.47
C CYS A 76 7.71 -0.99 -0.04
N LEU A 77 7.68 0.00 0.85
CA LEU A 77 7.14 -0.15 2.20
C LEU A 77 6.08 0.93 2.36
N VAL A 78 4.87 0.52 2.78
CA VAL A 78 3.80 1.44 3.15
C VAL A 78 3.57 1.31 4.65
N GLY A 79 3.74 2.41 5.37
CA GLY A 79 3.57 2.39 6.81
C GLY A 79 3.23 3.77 7.33
N TYR A 80 2.59 3.78 8.49
CA TYR A 80 2.16 5.01 9.14
C TYR A 80 1.94 4.78 10.62
N ARG A 81 1.93 5.88 11.36
CA ARG A 81 1.62 5.83 12.78
C ARG A 81 0.12 5.71 12.98
N LEU A 82 -0.30 4.80 13.86
CA LEU A 82 -1.70 4.69 14.26
C LEU A 82 -2.02 5.80 15.27
N ASP A 83 -3.21 6.38 15.14
CA ASP A 83 -3.66 7.44 16.03
C ASP A 83 -3.80 6.96 17.48
N ASP A 84 -3.61 7.87 18.42
CA ASP A 84 -3.81 7.62 19.84
C ASP A 84 -4.57 8.81 20.45
N PRO A 85 -5.86 8.66 20.82
CA PRO A 85 -6.66 7.43 20.74
C PRO A 85 -7.01 7.04 19.29
N TYR A 86 -7.16 5.74 19.08
CA TYR A 86 -7.53 5.20 17.76
C TYR A 86 -9.05 5.25 17.58
N ASP A 87 -9.51 5.86 16.50
CA ASP A 87 -10.92 5.92 16.14
C ASP A 87 -11.27 4.78 15.18
N LEU A 88 -12.09 3.83 15.62
CA LEU A 88 -12.56 2.73 14.79
C LEU A 88 -13.52 3.20 13.68
N GLY A 89 -14.09 4.39 13.82
CA GLY A 89 -15.05 4.92 12.88
C GLY A 89 -16.37 4.16 12.89
N ASN A 90 -17.14 4.27 11.82
CA ASN A 90 -18.39 3.54 11.66
C ASN A 90 -18.10 2.18 11.02
N LEU A 91 -18.17 1.12 11.84
CA LEU A 91 -17.88 -0.24 11.37
C LEU A 91 -18.82 -0.72 10.26
N ALA A 92 -20.03 -0.18 10.19
CA ALA A 92 -20.98 -0.53 9.14
C ALA A 92 -20.53 -0.05 7.75
N GLU A 93 -19.71 0.99 7.69
CA GLU A 93 -19.16 1.53 6.44
C GLU A 93 -17.86 0.87 6.02
N ILE A 94 -17.27 0.03 6.88
CA ILE A 94 -16.03 -0.67 6.61
C ILE A 94 -16.37 -2.03 5.96
N PRO A 95 -15.72 -2.39 4.84
CA PRO A 95 -15.94 -3.71 4.25
C PRO A 95 -15.73 -4.82 5.27
N GLU A 96 -16.64 -5.77 5.31
CA GLU A 96 -16.62 -6.84 6.30
C GLU A 96 -15.30 -7.59 6.35
N LEU A 97 -14.68 -7.81 5.18
CA LEU A 97 -13.40 -8.53 5.08
C LEU A 97 -12.25 -7.87 5.84
N VAL A 98 -12.29 -6.54 6.00
CA VAL A 98 -11.20 -5.81 6.64
C VAL A 98 -11.52 -5.35 8.07
N ARG A 99 -12.74 -5.59 8.56
CA ARG A 99 -13.12 -5.23 9.95
C ARG A 99 -12.18 -5.83 11.00
N PRO A 100 -11.78 -7.11 10.91
CA PRO A 100 -10.83 -7.67 11.88
C PRO A 100 -9.50 -6.93 11.93
N LEU A 101 -9.02 -6.42 10.78
CA LEU A 101 -7.79 -5.64 10.71
C LEU A 101 -7.94 -4.31 11.45
N VAL A 102 -9.07 -3.63 11.28
CA VAL A 102 -9.36 -2.37 11.97
C VAL A 102 -9.41 -2.58 13.48
N PHE A 103 -10.03 -3.66 13.95
CA PHE A 103 -10.03 -4.00 15.37
C PHE A 103 -8.63 -4.24 15.91
N LEU A 104 -7.78 -4.95 15.16
CA LEU A 104 -6.39 -5.18 15.57
C LEU A 104 -5.59 -3.89 15.64
N GLU A 105 -5.76 -3.00 14.68
CA GLU A 105 -5.13 -1.68 14.68
C GLU A 105 -5.53 -0.89 15.92
N GLY A 106 -6.80 -0.94 16.30
CA GLY A 106 -7.32 -0.26 17.48
C GLY A 106 -6.73 -0.75 18.81
N LYS A 107 -6.11 -1.93 18.81
CA LYS A 107 -5.45 -2.48 19.99
C LYS A 107 -4.01 -1.99 20.18
N ALA A 108 -3.47 -1.28 19.21
CA ALA A 108 -2.09 -0.79 19.24
C ALA A 108 -2.01 0.71 18.93
N PRO A 109 -2.82 1.57 19.60
CA PRO A 109 -2.83 2.99 19.29
C PRO A 109 -1.45 3.60 19.53
N GLY A 110 -1.08 4.55 18.69
CA GLY A 110 0.20 5.25 18.77
C GLY A 110 1.40 4.48 18.25
N SER A 111 1.23 3.21 17.83
CA SER A 111 2.32 2.43 17.26
C SER A 111 2.53 2.77 15.79
N TRP A 112 3.72 2.43 15.27
CA TRP A 112 3.99 2.49 13.84
C TRP A 112 3.50 1.19 13.21
N TYR A 113 2.63 1.31 12.22
CA TYR A 113 2.03 0.18 11.53
C TYR A 113 2.69 -0.01 10.16
N VAL A 114 3.36 -1.15 9.98
CA VAL A 114 3.87 -1.56 8.67
C VAL A 114 2.73 -2.27 7.95
N ASN A 115 2.10 -1.58 7.01
CA ASN A 115 0.94 -2.11 6.30
C ASN A 115 1.36 -3.02 5.14
N VAL A 116 2.35 -2.59 4.36
CA VAL A 116 2.80 -3.32 3.17
C VAL A 116 4.33 -3.30 3.11
N LEU A 117 4.89 -4.47 2.82
CA LEU A 117 6.28 -4.62 2.41
C LEU A 117 6.27 -5.58 1.22
N ALA A 118 6.59 -5.09 0.06
CA ALA A 118 6.48 -5.85 -1.19
C ALA A 118 7.65 -5.61 -2.11
N THR A 119 8.05 -6.66 -2.81
CA THR A 119 9.14 -6.63 -3.81
C THR A 119 8.62 -7.23 -5.11
N PHE A 120 8.89 -6.58 -6.24
CA PHE A 120 8.56 -7.16 -7.53
C PHE A 120 9.29 -8.50 -7.72
N PRO A 121 8.65 -9.49 -8.36
CA PRO A 121 9.22 -10.84 -8.48
C PRO A 121 10.64 -10.88 -9.06
N GLU A 122 10.93 -10.06 -10.05
CA GLU A 122 12.24 -9.98 -10.70
C GLU A 122 13.36 -9.46 -9.80
N PHE A 123 13.01 -8.82 -8.69
CA PHE A 123 13.98 -8.27 -7.72
C PHE A 123 14.01 -9.01 -6.40
N ARG A 124 13.28 -10.11 -6.28
CA ARG A 124 13.25 -10.89 -5.04
C ARG A 124 14.58 -11.59 -4.75
N ARG A 125 14.79 -11.91 -3.46
CA ARG A 125 15.97 -12.64 -2.97
C ARG A 125 17.28 -11.89 -3.14
N GLN A 126 17.22 -10.56 -3.11
CA GLN A 126 18.40 -9.70 -3.20
C GLN A 126 18.62 -8.88 -1.93
N GLY A 127 17.92 -9.21 -0.85
CA GLY A 127 18.09 -8.54 0.44
C GLY A 127 17.51 -7.14 0.52
N ILE A 128 16.53 -6.80 -0.34
CA ILE A 128 15.91 -5.47 -0.36
C ILE A 128 14.96 -5.27 0.83
N GLY A 129 14.20 -6.30 1.14
CA GLY A 129 13.17 -6.27 2.19
C GLY A 129 13.65 -6.30 3.64
#